data_dcb4143065107998a8890f3ab473034a
#
_entry.id   dcb4143065107998a8890f3ab473034a
#
_cell.length_a   1.000
_cell.length_b   1.000
_cell.length_c   1.000
_cell.angle_alpha   90.00
_cell.angle_beta   90.00
_cell.angle_gamma   90.00
#
_symmetry.space_group_name_H-M   'P 1'
#
loop_
_entity.id
_entity.type
_entity.pdbx_description
1 polymer ?
#
loop_
_entity_poly.entity_id
_entity_poly.type
_entity_poly.pdbx_seq_one_letter_code
_entity_poly.pdbx_strand_id
1 'polypeptide(L)'
;MLESARDHSPLAEKAYRQPVPSSLLKALKLKKKGTWAEVFGTDRYADEKFQAYYYAKYVEQLASAGKAIYNIPMYVNAAMNSRGRKPGEYPSAGPLAHLIDIWKCGAPSIDIFAPDIYDTGYKGWVEKYKRADNPFFTPEVKCDINSGVKAYYTFGETDAISFSPFALNEANYKVKNSIRRSYKVIDQLSPILLQHQGKGKNWGLLFDQEDKERIIEDGDITMTCRHFFTLPWDPRATDGSKWPEGGGLIVKLAKNEYIIAGNGIVVVFQSKTEKAQAEEKKLGEDGFVDNGGTETKKQATTFKGKRIGIGYVNQVEVDKNGKLQFIRRDNGDQDHQGRHARISCGDNKILHIKLYEY
;
A
#
# COMPACT_ATOMS: atom_id res chain seq x y z
N MET A 1 -25.41 5.36 23.18
CA MET A 1 -24.09 5.93 22.88
C MET A 1 -23.17 5.54 24.03
N LEU A 2 -22.05 4.88 23.78
CA LEU A 2 -21.13 4.52 24.85
C LEU A 2 -20.42 5.79 25.34
N GLU A 3 -20.63 6.17 26.58
CA GLU A 3 -20.01 7.37 27.17
C GLU A 3 -18.55 7.14 27.61
N SER A 4 -18.13 5.87 27.70
CA SER A 4 -16.79 5.44 28.12
C SER A 4 -16.14 4.51 27.10
N ALA A 5 -14.81 4.52 27.07
CA ALA A 5 -14.00 3.62 26.24
C ALA A 5 -13.50 2.39 26.99
N ARG A 6 -13.93 2.15 28.23
CA ARG A 6 -13.59 0.97 29.03
C ARG A 6 -14.78 0.40 29.80
N ASP A 7 -14.62 -0.81 30.31
CA ASP A 7 -15.52 -1.42 31.26
C ASP A 7 -15.41 -0.76 32.66
N HIS A 8 -16.54 -0.55 33.30
CA HIS A 8 -16.69 0.01 34.65
C HIS A 8 -17.26 -1.00 35.67
N SER A 9 -17.24 -2.29 35.36
CA SER A 9 -17.61 -3.33 36.34
C SER A 9 -16.71 -3.27 37.59
N PRO A 10 -17.13 -3.79 38.74
CA PRO A 10 -16.31 -3.79 39.94
C PRO A 10 -14.93 -4.44 39.73
N LEU A 11 -14.84 -5.46 38.90
CA LEU A 11 -13.56 -6.11 38.56
C LEU A 11 -12.66 -5.20 37.75
N ALA A 12 -13.21 -4.53 36.70
CA ALA A 12 -12.47 -3.58 35.87
C ALA A 12 -12.01 -2.37 36.69
N GLU A 13 -12.84 -1.82 37.57
CA GLU A 13 -12.46 -0.72 38.45
C GLU A 13 -11.34 -1.15 39.45
N LYS A 14 -11.41 -2.34 39.97
CA LYS A 14 -10.32 -2.88 40.81
C LYS A 14 -9.02 -3.01 40.02
N ALA A 15 -9.08 -3.51 38.79
CA ALA A 15 -7.93 -3.66 37.92
C ALA A 15 -7.36 -2.30 37.50
N TYR A 16 -8.21 -1.30 37.17
CA TYR A 16 -7.80 0.03 36.80
C TYR A 16 -6.98 0.78 37.86
N ARG A 17 -7.24 0.47 39.14
CA ARG A 17 -6.50 1.03 40.27
C ARG A 17 -5.19 0.28 40.61
N GLN A 18 -4.91 -0.83 39.90
CA GLN A 18 -3.63 -1.54 40.07
C GLN A 18 -2.54 -0.84 39.27
N PRO A 19 -1.27 -1.03 39.61
CA PRO A 19 -0.15 -0.57 38.82
C PRO A 19 -0.18 -1.15 37.41
N VAL A 20 0.19 -0.34 36.43
CA VAL A 20 0.38 -0.79 35.02
C VAL A 20 1.44 -1.90 35.02
N PRO A 21 1.22 -3.05 34.36
CA PRO A 21 2.18 -4.14 34.29
C PRO A 21 3.54 -3.68 33.75
N SER A 22 4.62 -4.12 34.38
CA SER A 22 5.98 -3.76 34.02
C SER A 22 6.35 -4.21 32.59
N SER A 23 5.79 -5.33 32.11
CA SER A 23 5.91 -5.78 30.73
C SER A 23 5.33 -4.76 29.73
N LEU A 24 4.16 -4.19 30.05
CA LEU A 24 3.52 -3.18 29.21
C LEU A 24 4.30 -1.86 29.23
N LEU A 25 4.78 -1.42 30.39
CA LEU A 25 5.63 -0.23 30.49
C LEU A 25 6.90 -0.39 29.63
N LYS A 26 7.51 -1.56 29.67
CA LYS A 26 8.69 -1.90 28.85
C LYS A 26 8.35 -1.90 27.37
N ALA A 27 7.27 -2.52 26.95
CA ALA A 27 6.82 -2.58 25.55
C ALA A 27 6.57 -1.17 24.97
N LEU A 28 5.95 -0.29 25.77
CA LEU A 28 5.68 1.09 25.39
C LEU A 28 6.85 2.06 25.66
N LYS A 29 8.00 1.56 26.16
CA LYS A 29 9.20 2.36 26.50
C LYS A 29 8.91 3.49 27.50
N LEU A 30 7.97 3.25 28.42
CA LEU A 30 7.57 4.22 29.44
C LEU A 30 8.42 4.05 30.71
N LYS A 31 8.88 5.18 31.26
CA LYS A 31 9.66 5.21 32.53
C LYS A 31 8.78 5.41 33.76
N LYS A 32 7.63 6.08 33.59
CA LYS A 32 6.70 6.39 34.67
C LYS A 32 5.98 5.12 35.14
N LYS A 33 6.03 4.86 36.44
CA LYS A 33 5.32 3.75 37.07
C LYS A 33 4.14 4.30 37.88
N GLY A 34 3.10 3.51 38.05
CA GLY A 34 1.91 3.88 38.83
C GLY A 34 0.67 3.15 38.31
N THR A 35 -0.48 3.57 38.78
CA THR A 35 -1.78 3.11 38.30
C THR A 35 -2.02 3.56 36.83
N TRP A 36 -3.05 3.03 36.21
CA TRP A 36 -3.43 3.38 34.85
C TRP A 36 -3.66 4.88 34.69
N ALA A 37 -4.38 5.51 35.64
CA ALA A 37 -4.61 6.93 35.63
C ALA A 37 -3.33 7.77 35.82
N GLU A 38 -2.44 7.31 36.69
CA GLU A 38 -1.17 8.02 36.89
C GLU A 38 -0.24 7.94 35.67
N VAL A 39 -0.22 6.81 34.99
CA VAL A 39 0.66 6.58 33.80
C VAL A 39 0.11 7.21 32.55
N PHE A 40 -1.17 6.99 32.24
CA PHE A 40 -1.78 7.33 30.97
C PHE A 40 -2.73 8.54 31.03
N GLY A 41 -3.08 9.03 32.22
CA GLY A 41 -4.08 10.06 32.41
C GLY A 41 -5.48 9.49 32.65
N THR A 42 -6.50 10.38 32.61
CA THR A 42 -7.89 10.04 32.92
C THR A 42 -8.84 10.33 31.77
N ASP A 43 -8.31 10.50 30.57
CA ASP A 43 -9.10 10.75 29.35
C ASP A 43 -9.55 9.44 28.70
N ARG A 44 -10.40 9.52 27.69
CA ARG A 44 -10.91 8.37 26.95
C ARG A 44 -9.81 7.54 26.26
N TYR A 45 -8.67 8.15 25.93
CA TYR A 45 -7.54 7.41 25.34
C TYR A 45 -6.79 6.56 26.38
N ALA A 46 -6.76 7.00 27.65
CA ALA A 46 -6.26 6.20 28.74
C ALA A 46 -7.18 5.00 29.01
N ASP A 47 -8.50 5.23 29.02
CA ASP A 47 -9.52 4.18 29.12
C ASP A 47 -9.38 3.15 28.01
N GLU A 48 -9.22 3.61 26.76
CA GLU A 48 -9.06 2.72 25.61
C GLU A 48 -7.80 1.84 25.72
N LYS A 49 -6.67 2.38 26.19
CA LYS A 49 -5.45 1.60 26.41
C LYS A 49 -5.62 0.52 27.46
N PHE A 50 -6.32 0.83 28.55
CA PHE A 50 -6.67 -0.15 29.57
C PHE A 50 -7.52 -1.26 28.99
N GLN A 51 -8.59 -0.91 28.29
CA GLN A 51 -9.50 -1.87 27.69
C GLN A 51 -8.80 -2.76 26.66
N ALA A 52 -7.95 -2.15 25.81
CA ALA A 52 -7.17 -2.87 24.81
C ALA A 52 -6.23 -3.92 25.43
N TYR A 53 -5.57 -3.57 26.53
CA TYR A 53 -4.70 -4.51 27.23
C TYR A 53 -5.48 -5.72 27.77
N TYR A 54 -6.63 -5.49 28.39
CA TYR A 54 -7.43 -6.59 28.96
C TYR A 54 -8.17 -7.40 27.90
N TYR A 55 -8.58 -6.79 26.79
CA TYR A 55 -9.05 -7.54 25.61
C TYR A 55 -7.93 -8.43 25.06
N ALA A 56 -6.74 -7.89 24.89
CA ALA A 56 -5.59 -8.67 24.44
C ALA A 56 -5.29 -9.84 25.40
N LYS A 57 -5.34 -9.60 26.72
CA LYS A 57 -5.15 -10.67 27.74
C LYS A 57 -6.20 -11.77 27.65
N TYR A 58 -7.45 -11.43 27.37
CA TYR A 58 -8.50 -12.41 27.14
C TYR A 58 -8.26 -13.22 25.87
N VAL A 59 -7.95 -12.54 24.76
CA VAL A 59 -7.64 -13.18 23.48
C VAL A 59 -6.40 -14.07 23.58
N GLU A 60 -5.39 -13.68 24.37
CA GLU A 60 -4.22 -14.52 24.64
C GLU A 60 -4.57 -15.88 25.24
N GLN A 61 -5.49 -15.91 26.19
CA GLN A 61 -5.92 -17.17 26.79
C GLN A 61 -6.53 -18.14 25.77
N LEU A 62 -7.34 -17.59 24.86
CA LEU A 62 -7.94 -18.37 23.78
C LEU A 62 -6.91 -18.80 22.74
N ALA A 63 -6.06 -17.88 22.30
CA ALA A 63 -5.07 -18.12 21.26
C ALA A 63 -3.99 -19.12 21.72
N SER A 64 -3.48 -18.96 22.92
CA SER A 64 -2.47 -19.88 23.48
C SER A 64 -3.03 -21.29 23.68
N ALA A 65 -4.28 -21.43 24.18
CA ALA A 65 -4.95 -22.71 24.27
C ALA A 65 -5.18 -23.35 22.89
N GLY A 66 -5.61 -22.59 21.90
CA GLY A 66 -5.78 -23.07 20.53
C GLY A 66 -4.48 -23.53 19.91
N LYS A 67 -3.40 -22.74 20.04
CA LYS A 67 -2.07 -23.11 19.52
C LYS A 67 -1.45 -24.31 20.20
N ALA A 68 -1.79 -24.57 21.48
CA ALA A 68 -1.37 -25.78 22.17
C ALA A 68 -1.96 -27.07 21.55
N ILE A 69 -3.12 -26.96 20.91
CA ILE A 69 -3.78 -28.07 20.20
C ILE A 69 -3.30 -28.13 18.75
N TYR A 70 -3.30 -27.00 18.06
CA TYR A 70 -2.90 -26.89 16.66
C TYR A 70 -2.18 -25.56 16.41
N ASN A 71 -0.87 -25.61 16.20
CA ASN A 71 -0.03 -24.42 16.10
C ASN A 71 -0.05 -23.84 14.68
N ILE A 72 -1.05 -23.00 14.41
CA ILE A 72 -1.18 -22.22 13.16
C ILE A 72 -1.06 -20.73 13.46
N PRO A 73 -0.67 -19.90 12.50
CA PRO A 73 -0.73 -18.45 12.62
C PRO A 73 -2.15 -17.97 12.93
N MET A 74 -2.25 -17.08 13.89
CA MET A 74 -3.54 -16.49 14.31
C MET A 74 -3.52 -14.97 14.09
N TYR A 75 -4.66 -14.43 13.72
CA TYR A 75 -4.81 -12.98 13.57
C TYR A 75 -6.01 -12.46 14.36
N VAL A 76 -5.95 -11.18 14.69
CA VAL A 76 -7.07 -10.39 15.19
C VAL A 76 -7.21 -9.16 14.29
N ASN A 77 -8.42 -8.91 13.82
CA ASN A 77 -8.73 -7.73 13.03
C ASN A 77 -9.50 -6.69 13.86
N ALA A 78 -9.49 -5.45 13.38
CA ALA A 78 -10.20 -4.35 13.99
C ALA A 78 -10.86 -3.46 12.94
N ALA A 79 -12.12 -3.13 13.20
CA ALA A 79 -12.76 -1.98 12.59
C ALA A 79 -11.95 -0.72 12.94
N MET A 80 -11.81 0.18 11.97
CA MET A 80 -10.95 1.35 12.11
C MET A 80 -11.56 2.39 13.03
N ASN A 81 -10.71 3.17 13.70
CA ASN A 81 -11.16 4.37 14.39
C ASN A 81 -11.63 5.43 13.37
N SER A 82 -12.82 5.95 13.56
CA SER A 82 -13.41 6.96 12.68
C SER A 82 -12.72 8.31 12.84
N ARG A 83 -12.50 9.02 11.72
CA ARG A 83 -11.89 10.35 11.73
C ARG A 83 -12.71 11.35 12.54
N GLY A 84 -12.04 12.17 13.35
CA GLY A 84 -12.65 13.20 14.18
C GLY A 84 -13.44 12.67 15.38
N ARG A 85 -13.47 11.34 15.60
CA ARG A 85 -14.10 10.72 16.76
C ARG A 85 -13.09 10.32 17.83
N LYS A 86 -13.57 10.25 19.07
CA LYS A 86 -12.80 9.84 20.25
C LYS A 86 -13.11 8.38 20.60
N PRO A 87 -12.26 7.72 21.38
CA PRO A 87 -12.57 6.40 21.95
C PRO A 87 -13.95 6.36 22.62
N GLY A 88 -14.70 5.27 22.40
CA GLY A 88 -16.11 5.14 22.77
C GLY A 88 -17.11 5.64 21.74
N GLU A 89 -16.68 6.39 20.73
CA GLU A 89 -17.50 6.87 19.61
C GLU A 89 -17.28 6.02 18.32
N TYR A 90 -16.37 5.08 18.37
CA TYR A 90 -16.07 4.07 17.36
C TYR A 90 -15.83 2.73 18.05
N PRO A 91 -15.75 1.59 17.34
CA PRO A 91 -15.33 0.29 17.91
C PRO A 91 -13.93 0.39 18.48
N SER A 92 -13.86 0.63 19.80
CA SER A 92 -12.63 0.98 20.52
C SER A 92 -11.92 -0.26 21.08
N ALA A 93 -10.64 -0.09 21.41
CA ALA A 93 -9.82 -1.08 22.13
C ALA A 93 -9.47 -2.36 21.33
N GLY A 94 -9.88 -2.50 20.07
CA GLY A 94 -9.33 -3.52 19.18
C GLY A 94 -7.87 -3.24 18.82
N PRO A 95 -7.21 -4.07 17.98
CA PRO A 95 -5.82 -3.87 17.55
C PRO A 95 -5.71 -2.71 16.54
N LEU A 96 -6.18 -1.53 16.92
CA LEU A 96 -6.04 -0.29 16.18
C LEU A 96 -4.57 0.09 16.08
N ALA A 97 -4.19 0.81 15.05
CA ALA A 97 -2.79 1.13 14.76
C ALA A 97 -2.01 1.70 15.96
N HIS A 98 -2.67 2.56 16.78
CA HIS A 98 -2.08 3.16 17.98
C HIS A 98 -2.08 2.25 19.21
N LEU A 99 -2.73 1.08 19.12
CA LEU A 99 -2.84 0.09 20.20
C LEU A 99 -2.06 -1.21 19.91
N ILE A 100 -1.45 -1.35 18.74
CA ILE A 100 -0.76 -2.59 18.33
C ILE A 100 0.28 -3.02 19.37
N ASP A 101 1.08 -2.10 19.93
CA ASP A 101 2.11 -2.46 20.90
C ASP A 101 1.51 -2.94 22.23
N ILE A 102 0.33 -2.44 22.61
CA ILE A 102 -0.43 -2.93 23.76
C ILE A 102 -0.94 -4.35 23.49
N TRP A 103 -1.50 -4.58 22.31
CA TRP A 103 -1.99 -5.87 21.88
C TRP A 103 -0.87 -6.91 21.80
N LYS A 104 0.29 -6.55 21.22
CA LYS A 104 1.46 -7.44 21.17
C LYS A 104 1.96 -7.83 22.57
N CYS A 105 1.91 -6.90 23.52
CA CYS A 105 2.26 -7.19 24.91
C CYS A 105 1.23 -8.06 25.60
N GLY A 106 -0.07 -7.83 25.37
CA GLY A 106 -1.17 -8.53 26.01
C GLY A 106 -1.46 -9.91 25.40
N ALA A 107 -1.26 -10.07 24.11
CA ALA A 107 -1.57 -11.28 23.33
C ALA A 107 -0.37 -11.74 22.46
N PRO A 108 0.73 -12.20 23.06
CA PRO A 108 1.92 -12.63 22.33
C PRO A 108 1.70 -13.86 21.44
N SER A 109 0.63 -14.62 21.63
CA SER A 109 0.25 -15.74 20.76
C SER A 109 -0.43 -15.31 19.46
N ILE A 110 -0.78 -14.04 19.31
CA ILE A 110 -1.33 -13.51 18.06
C ILE A 110 -0.18 -13.08 17.13
N ASP A 111 -0.16 -13.59 15.92
CA ASP A 111 0.90 -13.38 14.94
C ASP A 111 0.67 -12.14 14.10
N ILE A 112 -0.61 -11.77 13.84
CA ILE A 112 -1.00 -10.71 12.91
C ILE A 112 -2.09 -9.84 13.51
N PHE A 113 -1.89 -8.52 13.47
CA PHE A 113 -2.91 -7.52 13.79
C PHE A 113 -3.33 -6.83 12.50
N ALA A 114 -4.59 -6.96 12.14
CA ALA A 114 -5.09 -6.65 10.82
C ALA A 114 -6.13 -5.52 10.82
N PRO A 115 -6.12 -4.60 9.83
CA PRO A 115 -7.13 -3.57 9.70
C PRO A 115 -8.30 -4.01 8.82
N ASP A 116 -9.53 -3.61 9.17
CA ASP A 116 -10.71 -3.65 8.32
C ASP A 116 -10.90 -2.27 7.68
N ILE A 117 -10.45 -2.09 6.42
CA ILE A 117 -10.32 -0.77 5.82
C ILE A 117 -11.53 -0.44 4.95
N TYR A 118 -12.43 0.39 5.49
CA TYR A 118 -13.62 0.91 4.80
C TYR A 118 -13.55 2.43 4.55
N ASP A 119 -12.62 3.12 5.18
CA ASP A 119 -12.42 4.57 5.07
C ASP A 119 -11.77 4.96 3.72
N THR A 120 -11.96 6.22 3.33
CA THR A 120 -11.16 6.89 2.31
C THR A 120 -9.72 7.10 2.80
N GLY A 121 -8.77 7.35 1.91
CA GLY A 121 -7.36 7.51 2.31
C GLY A 121 -6.69 6.17 2.63
N TYR A 122 -6.97 5.17 1.81
CA TYR A 122 -6.48 3.80 1.91
C TYR A 122 -4.98 3.71 2.21
N LYS A 123 -4.14 4.46 1.45
CA LYS A 123 -2.68 4.47 1.66
C LYS A 123 -2.27 4.85 3.09
N GLY A 124 -2.89 5.87 3.64
CA GLY A 124 -2.58 6.32 5.00
C GLY A 124 -2.92 5.28 6.09
N TRP A 125 -3.92 4.44 5.87
CA TRP A 125 -4.21 3.31 6.76
C TRP A 125 -3.23 2.18 6.58
N VAL A 126 -2.90 1.81 5.35
CA VAL A 126 -1.89 0.80 5.04
C VAL A 126 -0.55 1.13 5.72
N GLU A 127 -0.07 2.37 5.60
CA GLU A 127 1.19 2.81 6.22
C GLU A 127 1.21 2.66 7.74
N LYS A 128 0.08 2.84 8.42
CA LYS A 128 -0.01 2.67 9.88
C LYS A 128 0.15 1.22 10.33
N TYR A 129 -0.22 0.25 9.50
CA TYR A 129 -0.14 -1.17 9.80
C TYR A 129 1.08 -1.86 9.15
N LYS A 130 1.75 -1.19 8.22
CA LYS A 130 3.01 -1.64 7.61
C LYS A 130 4.14 -1.54 8.64
N ARG A 131 4.45 -2.65 9.29
CA ARG A 131 5.46 -2.73 10.35
C ARG A 131 6.36 -3.95 10.13
N ALA A 132 7.65 -3.80 10.41
CA ALA A 132 8.60 -4.91 10.31
C ALA A 132 8.28 -6.10 11.25
N ASP A 133 7.52 -5.82 12.31
CA ASP A 133 7.13 -6.79 13.34
C ASP A 133 5.64 -7.20 13.26
N ASN A 134 4.95 -6.89 12.15
CA ASN A 134 3.56 -7.26 11.91
C ASN A 134 3.36 -7.54 10.41
N PRO A 135 3.22 -8.81 9.99
CA PRO A 135 2.90 -9.14 8.61
C PRO A 135 1.62 -8.43 8.16
N PHE A 136 1.65 -7.85 6.96
CA PHE A 136 0.49 -7.09 6.48
C PHE A 136 -0.59 -8.02 5.92
N PHE A 137 -1.81 -7.85 6.43
CA PHE A 137 -2.97 -8.62 6.06
C PHE A 137 -4.22 -7.74 6.14
N THR A 138 -5.06 -7.72 5.11
CA THR A 138 -6.35 -7.03 5.14
C THR A 138 -7.47 -8.04 4.97
N PRO A 139 -8.05 -8.56 6.07
CA PRO A 139 -9.15 -9.52 6.05
C PRO A 139 -10.44 -8.90 5.52
N GLU A 140 -10.58 -7.58 5.69
CA GLU A 140 -11.72 -6.83 5.20
C GLU A 140 -11.29 -5.50 4.56
N VAL A 141 -11.75 -5.30 3.32
CA VAL A 141 -11.60 -4.03 2.61
C VAL A 141 -12.93 -3.69 1.96
N LYS A 142 -13.27 -2.39 1.88
CA LYS A 142 -14.44 -1.95 1.14
C LYS A 142 -14.44 -2.53 -0.26
N CYS A 143 -15.53 -3.24 -0.62
CA CYS A 143 -15.71 -3.85 -1.92
C CYS A 143 -16.34 -2.84 -2.89
N ASP A 144 -15.51 -2.20 -3.71
CA ASP A 144 -15.93 -1.23 -4.73
C ASP A 144 -15.16 -1.40 -6.04
N ILE A 145 -15.44 -0.55 -7.02
CA ILE A 145 -14.84 -0.62 -8.37
C ILE A 145 -13.30 -0.45 -8.33
N ASN A 146 -12.77 0.21 -7.30
CA ASN A 146 -11.35 0.48 -7.12
C ASN A 146 -10.61 -0.60 -6.33
N SER A 147 -11.32 -1.60 -5.78
CA SER A 147 -10.70 -2.67 -4.98
C SER A 147 -9.61 -3.42 -5.75
N GLY A 148 -9.78 -3.61 -7.05
CA GLY A 148 -8.80 -4.28 -7.89
C GLY A 148 -7.46 -3.54 -7.97
N VAL A 149 -7.48 -2.22 -8.09
CA VAL A 149 -6.23 -1.41 -8.14
C VAL A 149 -5.59 -1.26 -6.76
N LYS A 150 -6.39 -1.23 -5.70
CA LYS A 150 -5.90 -1.27 -4.31
C LYS A 150 -5.16 -2.57 -3.99
N ALA A 151 -5.60 -3.69 -4.57
CA ALA A 151 -4.90 -4.97 -4.43
C ALA A 151 -3.47 -4.90 -4.99
N TYR A 152 -3.26 -4.33 -6.18
CA TYR A 152 -1.89 -4.14 -6.72
C TYR A 152 -1.01 -3.32 -5.79
N TYR A 153 -1.53 -2.18 -5.30
CA TYR A 153 -0.81 -1.34 -4.35
C TYR A 153 -0.42 -2.14 -3.11
N THR A 154 -1.36 -2.87 -2.55
CA THR A 154 -1.17 -3.60 -1.29
C THR A 154 -0.06 -4.65 -1.43
N PHE A 155 -0.11 -5.50 -2.45
CA PHE A 155 0.91 -6.52 -2.67
C PHE A 155 2.27 -5.92 -3.06
N GLY A 156 2.29 -4.81 -3.78
CA GLY A 156 3.54 -4.14 -4.16
C GLY A 156 4.18 -3.36 -3.01
N GLU A 157 3.39 -2.76 -2.12
CA GLU A 157 3.90 -1.84 -1.10
C GLU A 157 4.22 -2.51 0.23
N THR A 158 3.51 -3.57 0.58
CA THR A 158 3.56 -4.10 1.96
C THR A 158 4.00 -5.55 2.06
N ASP A 159 4.30 -6.20 0.95
CA ASP A 159 4.52 -7.66 0.93
C ASP A 159 3.32 -8.42 1.57
N ALA A 160 2.10 -7.97 1.30
CA ALA A 160 0.89 -8.46 1.94
C ALA A 160 0.69 -9.97 1.78
N ILE A 161 0.14 -10.60 2.81
CA ILE A 161 -0.27 -12.00 2.78
C ILE A 161 -1.57 -12.16 1.99
N SER A 162 -2.52 -11.21 2.15
CA SER A 162 -3.81 -11.24 1.49
C SER A 162 -4.44 -9.85 1.37
N PHE A 163 -5.41 -9.74 0.46
CA PHE A 163 -6.28 -8.59 0.27
C PHE A 163 -7.70 -9.10 -0.01
N SER A 164 -8.66 -8.81 0.88
CA SER A 164 -9.97 -9.45 0.89
C SER A 164 -11.12 -8.42 0.85
N PRO A 165 -11.68 -8.10 -0.34
CA PRO A 165 -12.88 -7.28 -0.43
C PRO A 165 -14.08 -7.95 0.26
N PHE A 166 -14.70 -7.25 1.22
CA PHE A 166 -15.81 -7.78 2.01
C PHE A 166 -17.07 -7.98 1.14
N ALA A 167 -17.80 -9.06 1.38
CA ALA A 167 -19.03 -9.41 0.68
C ALA A 167 -18.92 -9.40 -0.87
N LEU A 168 -17.77 -9.84 -1.40
CA LEU A 168 -17.53 -9.90 -2.85
C LEU A 168 -18.63 -10.67 -3.62
N ASN A 169 -19.20 -11.71 -3.01
CA ASN A 169 -20.31 -12.49 -3.57
C ASN A 169 -21.58 -11.67 -3.82
N GLU A 170 -21.78 -10.57 -3.11
CA GLU A 170 -22.95 -9.69 -3.23
C GLU A 170 -22.70 -8.49 -4.18
N ALA A 171 -21.45 -8.23 -4.53
CA ALA A 171 -21.08 -7.13 -5.39
C ALA A 171 -21.70 -7.26 -6.80
N ASN A 172 -21.98 -6.12 -7.46
CA ASN A 172 -22.47 -6.11 -8.83
C ASN A 172 -21.40 -6.61 -9.83
N TYR A 173 -21.84 -6.94 -11.05
CA TYR A 173 -20.98 -7.51 -12.09
C TYR A 173 -19.75 -6.65 -12.41
N LYS A 174 -19.90 -5.31 -12.46
CA LYS A 174 -18.79 -4.40 -12.80
C LYS A 174 -17.68 -4.48 -11.76
N VAL A 175 -18.03 -4.45 -10.48
CA VAL A 175 -17.09 -4.59 -9.35
C VAL A 175 -16.43 -5.97 -9.36
N LYS A 176 -17.23 -7.04 -9.45
CA LYS A 176 -16.70 -8.41 -9.54
C LYS A 176 -15.71 -8.57 -10.69
N ASN A 177 -16.02 -8.03 -11.88
CA ASN A 177 -15.17 -8.14 -13.04
C ASN A 177 -13.87 -7.34 -12.89
N SER A 178 -13.92 -6.15 -12.30
CA SER A 178 -12.73 -5.35 -11.98
C SER A 178 -11.78 -6.14 -11.08
N ILE A 179 -12.27 -6.65 -9.96
CA ILE A 179 -11.49 -7.42 -8.99
C ILE A 179 -10.94 -8.71 -9.63
N ARG A 180 -11.78 -9.45 -10.35
CA ARG A 180 -11.37 -10.69 -11.04
C ARG A 180 -10.19 -10.46 -11.99
N ARG A 181 -10.20 -9.36 -12.75
CA ARG A 181 -9.14 -9.03 -13.70
C ARG A 181 -7.82 -8.72 -12.99
N SER A 182 -7.87 -7.95 -11.91
CA SER A 182 -6.69 -7.65 -11.09
C SER A 182 -6.15 -8.91 -10.41
N TYR A 183 -7.04 -9.72 -9.83
CA TYR A 183 -6.63 -10.96 -9.17
C TYR A 183 -6.00 -11.96 -10.12
N LYS A 184 -6.51 -12.07 -11.36
CA LYS A 184 -5.90 -12.92 -12.38
C LYS A 184 -4.43 -12.53 -12.64
N VAL A 185 -4.12 -11.24 -12.64
CA VAL A 185 -2.75 -10.74 -12.82
C VAL A 185 -1.90 -10.99 -11.57
N ILE A 186 -2.45 -10.72 -10.38
CA ILE A 186 -1.74 -10.93 -9.10
C ILE A 186 -1.45 -12.42 -8.89
N ASP A 187 -2.39 -13.29 -9.21
CA ASP A 187 -2.23 -14.75 -9.13
C ASP A 187 -1.07 -15.21 -10.02
N GLN A 188 -1.01 -14.76 -11.27
CA GLN A 188 0.12 -15.04 -12.15
C GLN A 188 1.46 -14.55 -11.59
N LEU A 189 1.46 -13.38 -10.92
CA LEU A 189 2.67 -12.80 -10.32
C LEU A 189 3.07 -13.45 -9.00
N SER A 190 2.22 -14.26 -8.39
CA SER A 190 2.46 -14.85 -7.07
C SER A 190 3.83 -15.54 -6.93
N PRO A 191 4.33 -16.35 -7.90
CA PRO A 191 5.65 -16.95 -7.77
C PRO A 191 6.79 -15.91 -7.71
N ILE A 192 6.67 -14.82 -8.48
CA ILE A 192 7.64 -13.73 -8.49
C ILE A 192 7.54 -12.93 -7.19
N LEU A 193 6.33 -12.58 -6.76
CA LEU A 193 6.10 -11.82 -5.52
C LEU A 193 6.68 -12.58 -4.32
N LEU A 194 6.39 -13.88 -4.18
CA LEU A 194 6.92 -14.71 -3.09
C LEU A 194 8.45 -14.77 -3.08
N GLN A 195 9.10 -14.77 -4.25
CA GLN A 195 10.55 -14.73 -4.35
C GLN A 195 11.16 -13.39 -3.92
N HIS A 196 10.38 -12.30 -3.97
CA HIS A 196 10.85 -10.93 -3.73
C HIS A 196 10.33 -10.32 -2.42
N GLN A 197 9.42 -10.99 -1.72
CA GLN A 197 8.94 -10.55 -0.41
C GLN A 197 10.09 -10.34 0.59
N GLY A 198 10.00 -9.29 1.39
CA GLY A 198 10.99 -8.93 2.41
C GLY A 198 12.34 -8.43 1.86
N LYS A 199 12.51 -8.30 0.53
CA LYS A 199 13.79 -7.88 -0.08
C LYS A 199 13.86 -6.39 -0.40
N GLY A 200 12.78 -5.63 -0.15
CA GLY A 200 12.72 -4.19 -0.45
C GLY A 200 12.87 -3.86 -1.94
N LYS A 201 12.40 -4.76 -2.82
CA LYS A 201 12.52 -4.65 -4.28
C LYS A 201 11.15 -4.55 -4.97
N ASN A 202 10.11 -4.33 -4.17
CA ASN A 202 8.74 -4.16 -4.62
C ASN A 202 8.25 -2.77 -4.26
N TRP A 203 7.40 -2.20 -5.10
CA TRP A 203 6.74 -0.91 -4.87
C TRP A 203 5.31 -0.97 -5.33
N GLY A 204 4.39 -0.42 -4.53
CA GLY A 204 2.99 -0.29 -4.85
C GLY A 204 2.67 1.08 -5.43
N LEU A 205 1.77 1.14 -6.39
CA LEU A 205 1.29 2.36 -7.02
C LEU A 205 -0.22 2.45 -6.81
N LEU A 206 -0.69 3.61 -6.32
CA LEU A 206 -2.11 3.92 -6.21
C LEU A 206 -2.30 5.42 -6.39
N PHE A 207 -3.08 5.80 -7.39
CA PHE A 207 -3.27 7.18 -7.83
C PHE A 207 -4.75 7.51 -7.98
N ASP A 208 -5.07 8.77 -7.74
CA ASP A 208 -6.34 9.41 -8.02
C ASP A 208 -6.13 10.82 -8.60
N GLN A 209 -7.17 11.66 -8.62
CA GLN A 209 -7.07 13.03 -9.12
C GLN A 209 -6.30 13.99 -8.20
N GLU A 210 -6.17 13.67 -6.92
CA GLU A 210 -5.46 14.49 -5.93
C GLU A 210 -4.03 14.02 -5.74
N ASP A 211 -3.82 12.71 -5.69
CA ASP A 211 -2.53 12.06 -5.53
C ASP A 211 -2.13 11.36 -6.84
N LYS A 212 -1.59 12.13 -7.76
CA LYS A 212 -1.39 11.76 -9.18
C LYS A 212 -0.05 11.11 -9.47
N GLU A 213 0.95 11.29 -8.61
CA GLU A 213 2.35 10.96 -8.91
C GLU A 213 3.08 10.38 -7.70
N ARG A 214 4.00 9.46 -7.96
CA ARG A 214 4.98 8.95 -7.01
C ARG A 214 6.34 8.85 -7.68
N ILE A 215 7.39 9.36 -7.01
CA ILE A 215 8.77 9.19 -7.44
C ILE A 215 9.39 8.03 -6.64
N ILE A 216 10.02 7.10 -7.35
CA ILE A 216 10.74 5.96 -6.78
C ILE A 216 12.18 6.04 -7.25
N GLU A 217 13.13 5.90 -6.31
CA GLU A 217 14.55 5.84 -6.60
C GLU A 217 15.08 4.40 -6.41
N ASP A 218 15.78 3.90 -7.42
CA ASP A 218 16.45 2.60 -7.37
C ASP A 218 17.90 2.73 -7.89
N GLY A 219 18.83 2.96 -6.98
CA GLY A 219 20.20 3.30 -7.33
C GLY A 219 20.27 4.61 -8.12
N ASP A 220 20.80 4.57 -9.34
CA ASP A 220 20.86 5.73 -10.23
C ASP A 220 19.62 5.96 -11.08
N ILE A 221 18.62 5.06 -10.97
CA ILE A 221 17.39 5.15 -11.74
C ILE A 221 16.33 5.87 -10.90
N THR A 222 15.68 6.85 -11.51
CA THR A 222 14.47 7.49 -11.01
C THR A 222 13.28 7.04 -11.84
N MET A 223 12.27 6.49 -11.18
CA MET A 223 10.99 6.14 -11.78
C MET A 223 9.95 7.17 -11.39
N THR A 224 9.47 7.97 -12.33
CA THR A 224 8.31 8.85 -12.14
C THR A 224 7.06 8.08 -12.53
N CYS A 225 6.29 7.68 -11.53
CA CYS A 225 5.09 6.86 -11.68
C CYS A 225 3.85 7.75 -11.54
N ARG A 226 2.89 7.66 -12.48
CA ARG A 226 1.74 8.58 -12.51
C ARG A 226 0.45 7.86 -12.90
N HIS A 227 -0.68 8.49 -12.61
CA HIS A 227 -1.96 8.08 -13.16
C HIS A 227 -1.97 8.24 -14.68
N PHE A 228 -2.58 7.29 -15.40
CA PHE A 228 -2.62 7.30 -16.87
C PHE A 228 -3.21 8.59 -17.46
N PHE A 229 -4.22 9.17 -16.83
CA PHE A 229 -4.88 10.40 -17.31
C PHE A 229 -4.08 11.68 -17.03
N THR A 230 -2.87 11.60 -16.51
CA THR A 230 -1.95 12.75 -16.49
C THR A 230 -1.21 12.94 -17.82
N LEU A 231 -1.38 12.03 -18.77
CA LEU A 231 -0.75 12.15 -20.09
C LEU A 231 -1.31 13.36 -20.83
N PRO A 232 -0.46 14.28 -21.35
CA PRO A 232 -0.90 15.57 -21.88
C PRO A 232 -1.87 15.48 -23.06
N TRP A 233 -1.82 14.39 -23.81
CA TRP A 233 -2.70 14.16 -24.96
C TRP A 233 -4.02 13.46 -24.62
N ASP A 234 -4.20 13.01 -23.38
CA ASP A 234 -5.48 12.44 -22.95
C ASP A 234 -6.47 13.56 -22.61
N PRO A 235 -7.63 13.66 -23.29
CA PRO A 235 -8.58 14.74 -23.03
C PRO A 235 -9.01 14.81 -21.56
N ARG A 236 -9.04 13.67 -20.87
CA ARG A 236 -9.43 13.58 -19.45
C ARG A 236 -8.45 14.22 -18.49
N ALA A 237 -7.25 14.56 -18.96
CA ALA A 237 -6.29 15.34 -18.16
C ALA A 237 -6.85 16.73 -17.81
N THR A 238 -7.71 17.32 -18.66
CA THR A 238 -8.15 18.72 -18.54
C THR A 238 -9.64 18.96 -18.74
N ASP A 239 -10.45 17.95 -19.11
CA ASP A 239 -11.87 18.11 -19.41
C ASP A 239 -12.80 18.12 -18.19
N GLY A 240 -12.26 18.01 -16.98
CA GLY A 240 -13.02 17.98 -15.72
C GLY A 240 -13.65 16.61 -15.39
N SER A 241 -13.37 15.57 -16.17
CA SER A 241 -13.84 14.21 -15.90
C SER A 241 -13.35 13.70 -14.54
N LYS A 242 -14.18 12.93 -13.86
CA LYS A 242 -13.74 12.16 -12.68
C LYS A 242 -12.91 10.96 -13.13
N TRP A 243 -11.74 10.81 -12.55
CA TRP A 243 -10.88 9.68 -12.84
C TRP A 243 -11.24 8.47 -11.97
N PRO A 244 -11.26 7.25 -12.51
CA PRO A 244 -11.16 6.05 -11.67
C PRO A 244 -9.79 6.03 -11.01
N GLU A 245 -9.65 5.38 -9.86
CA GLU A 245 -8.32 5.15 -9.30
C GLU A 245 -7.49 4.30 -10.26
N GLY A 246 -6.21 4.66 -10.43
CA GLY A 246 -5.18 3.86 -11.11
C GLY A 246 -4.29 3.20 -10.09
N GLY A 247 -3.87 1.96 -10.35
CA GLY A 247 -2.96 1.28 -9.43
C GLY A 247 -2.14 0.19 -10.09
N GLY A 248 -1.01 -0.11 -9.46
CA GLY A 248 -0.08 -1.10 -9.97
C GLY A 248 0.95 -1.52 -8.94
N LEU A 249 1.82 -2.40 -9.38
CA LEU A 249 3.01 -2.78 -8.63
C LEU A 249 4.22 -2.85 -9.56
N ILE A 250 5.39 -2.60 -9.00
CA ILE A 250 6.68 -2.75 -9.66
C ILE A 250 7.49 -3.78 -8.87
N VAL A 251 8.10 -4.73 -9.56
CA VAL A 251 9.05 -5.70 -9.00
C VAL A 251 10.38 -5.57 -9.73
N LYS A 252 11.46 -5.34 -9.00
CA LYS A 252 12.82 -5.37 -9.56
C LYS A 252 13.32 -6.80 -9.66
N LEU A 253 13.50 -7.30 -10.88
CA LEU A 253 14.02 -8.66 -11.13
C LEU A 253 15.56 -8.71 -11.05
N ALA A 254 16.22 -7.74 -11.69
CA ALA A 254 17.67 -7.64 -11.76
C ALA A 254 18.11 -6.17 -11.96
N LYS A 255 19.40 -5.91 -12.12
CA LYS A 255 19.88 -4.59 -12.52
C LYS A 255 19.22 -4.18 -13.85
N ASN A 256 18.60 -3.01 -13.87
CA ASN A 256 17.93 -2.43 -15.05
C ASN A 256 16.81 -3.34 -15.63
N GLU A 257 16.15 -4.14 -14.78
CA GLU A 257 15.12 -5.07 -15.24
C GLU A 257 13.98 -5.15 -14.24
N TYR A 258 12.75 -4.92 -14.73
CA TYR A 258 11.56 -4.76 -13.90
C TYR A 258 10.34 -5.47 -14.48
N ILE A 259 9.46 -5.90 -13.61
CA ILE A 259 8.06 -6.17 -13.92
C ILE A 259 7.24 -4.96 -13.46
N ILE A 260 6.32 -4.53 -14.32
CA ILE A 260 5.27 -3.56 -13.99
C ILE A 260 3.94 -4.22 -14.26
N ALA A 261 3.05 -4.23 -13.30
CA ALA A 261 1.69 -4.74 -13.50
C ALA A 261 0.66 -3.80 -12.87
N GLY A 262 -0.52 -3.71 -13.47
CA GLY A 262 -1.55 -2.82 -12.93
C GLY A 262 -2.61 -2.42 -13.95
N ASN A 263 -3.25 -1.28 -13.65
CA ASN A 263 -4.32 -0.68 -14.41
C ASN A 263 -4.27 0.85 -14.24
N GLY A 264 -4.26 1.61 -15.33
CA GLY A 264 -4.31 3.07 -15.29
C GLY A 264 -3.04 3.77 -14.80
N ILE A 265 -1.86 3.25 -15.15
CA ILE A 265 -0.56 3.77 -14.69
C ILE A 265 0.41 4.04 -15.83
N VAL A 266 1.31 4.97 -15.60
CA VAL A 266 2.47 5.31 -16.46
C VAL A 266 3.72 5.35 -15.61
N VAL A 267 4.84 4.81 -16.11
CA VAL A 267 6.16 4.84 -15.46
C VAL A 267 7.19 5.36 -16.45
N VAL A 268 7.79 6.49 -16.11
CA VAL A 268 8.89 7.13 -16.84
C VAL A 268 10.20 6.77 -16.15
N PHE A 269 11.21 6.40 -16.91
CA PHE A 269 12.54 6.05 -16.41
C PHE A 269 13.57 7.08 -16.82
N GLN A 270 14.32 7.59 -15.87
CA GLN A 270 15.41 8.55 -16.08
C GLN A 270 16.59 8.20 -15.17
N SER A 271 17.81 8.63 -15.54
CA SER A 271 18.86 8.69 -14.54
C SER A 271 18.58 9.84 -13.55
N LYS A 272 19.14 9.77 -12.34
CA LYS A 272 19.07 10.88 -11.38
C LYS A 272 19.60 12.18 -12.00
N THR A 273 20.69 12.07 -12.76
CA THR A 273 21.31 13.22 -13.46
C THR A 273 20.37 13.78 -14.54
N GLU A 274 19.74 12.92 -15.34
CA GLU A 274 18.73 13.38 -16.33
C GLU A 274 17.58 14.10 -15.68
N LYS A 275 17.03 13.51 -14.58
CA LYS A 275 15.92 14.11 -13.86
C LYS A 275 16.26 15.49 -13.33
N ALA A 276 17.40 15.63 -12.65
CA ALA A 276 17.86 16.90 -12.11
C ALA A 276 18.07 17.96 -13.22
N GLN A 277 18.72 17.59 -14.34
CA GLN A 277 18.91 18.50 -15.47
C GLN A 277 17.60 18.87 -16.16
N ALA A 278 16.63 17.94 -16.23
CA ALA A 278 15.32 18.23 -16.79
C ALA A 278 14.54 19.22 -15.93
N GLU A 279 14.59 19.09 -14.62
CA GLU A 279 13.97 20.03 -13.65
C GLU A 279 14.61 21.43 -13.75
N GLU A 280 15.94 21.51 -13.77
CA GLU A 280 16.68 22.78 -13.94
C GLU A 280 16.30 23.48 -15.24
N LYS A 281 16.15 22.75 -16.33
CA LYS A 281 15.86 23.27 -17.66
C LYS A 281 14.37 23.40 -17.96
N LYS A 282 13.48 23.02 -17.00
CA LYS A 282 12.02 22.98 -17.19
C LYS A 282 11.61 22.21 -18.46
N LEU A 283 12.17 21.01 -18.62
CA LEU A 283 11.87 20.17 -19.77
C LEU A 283 10.60 19.34 -19.55
N GLY A 284 9.81 19.18 -20.61
CA GLY A 284 8.75 18.18 -20.67
C GLY A 284 9.30 16.75 -20.77
N GLU A 285 8.43 15.74 -20.71
CA GLU A 285 8.78 14.33 -20.86
C GLU A 285 9.46 13.99 -22.18
N ASP A 286 9.15 14.79 -23.22
CA ASP A 286 9.74 14.65 -24.54
C ASP A 286 11.18 15.18 -24.64
N GLY A 287 11.71 15.74 -23.54
CA GLY A 287 13.04 16.34 -23.50
C GLY A 287 13.15 17.71 -24.16
N PHE A 288 12.00 18.36 -24.45
CA PHE A 288 11.96 19.70 -25.01
C PHE A 288 11.56 20.73 -23.95
N VAL A 289 12.02 21.96 -24.11
CA VAL A 289 11.65 23.08 -23.23
C VAL A 289 10.16 23.40 -23.40
N ASP A 290 9.40 23.39 -22.32
CA ASP A 290 8.02 23.86 -22.32
C ASP A 290 8.00 25.38 -22.14
N ASN A 291 7.64 26.10 -23.18
CA ASN A 291 7.56 27.57 -23.20
C ASN A 291 6.11 28.09 -23.12
N GLY A 292 5.16 27.28 -22.59
CA GLY A 292 3.80 27.76 -22.33
C GLY A 292 2.91 27.93 -23.55
N GLY A 293 3.10 27.14 -24.59
CA GLY A 293 2.08 26.90 -25.63
C GLY A 293 1.91 27.93 -26.75
N THR A 294 2.71 28.96 -26.81
CA THR A 294 2.71 29.88 -27.97
C THR A 294 3.96 29.65 -28.77
N GLU A 295 3.78 29.26 -30.03
CA GLU A 295 4.78 29.08 -31.11
C GLU A 295 6.24 28.95 -30.64
N THR A 296 6.65 27.77 -30.22
CA THR A 296 7.98 27.61 -29.71
C THR A 296 8.84 26.80 -30.63
N LYS A 297 9.96 27.36 -30.96
CA LYS A 297 11.08 26.60 -31.49
C LYS A 297 11.51 25.63 -30.41
N LYS A 298 11.09 24.35 -30.51
CA LYS A 298 11.56 23.26 -29.63
C LYS A 298 13.08 23.19 -29.79
N GLN A 299 13.81 23.58 -28.76
CA GLN A 299 15.26 23.41 -28.72
C GLN A 299 15.58 22.04 -28.13
N ALA A 300 16.25 21.21 -28.93
CA ALA A 300 16.82 19.98 -28.39
C ALA A 300 17.86 20.32 -27.33
N THR A 301 17.78 19.65 -26.22
CA THR A 301 18.71 19.83 -25.11
C THR A 301 19.70 18.69 -25.04
N THR A 302 20.96 19.02 -24.80
CA THR A 302 22.00 18.03 -24.58
C THR A 302 22.11 17.78 -23.07
N PHE A 303 21.88 16.53 -22.65
CA PHE A 303 22.14 16.09 -21.27
C PHE A 303 23.63 15.73 -21.13
N LYS A 304 24.18 16.02 -19.95
CA LYS A 304 25.52 15.56 -19.58
C LYS A 304 25.42 14.37 -18.64
N GLY A 305 26.26 13.37 -18.85
CA GLY A 305 26.29 12.17 -18.02
C GLY A 305 25.47 11.03 -18.58
N LYS A 306 25.31 9.98 -17.80
CA LYS A 306 24.57 8.77 -18.19
C LYS A 306 23.07 9.04 -18.29
N ARG A 307 22.50 8.48 -19.33
CA ARG A 307 21.06 8.50 -19.59
C ARG A 307 20.48 7.09 -19.51
N ILE A 308 19.19 7.00 -19.25
CA ILE A 308 18.46 5.73 -19.23
C ILE A 308 17.53 5.66 -20.44
N GLY A 309 17.65 4.58 -21.19
CA GLY A 309 16.74 4.24 -22.28
C GLY A 309 15.99 2.95 -21.99
N ILE A 310 14.81 2.81 -22.58
CA ILE A 310 14.04 1.57 -22.56
C ILE A 310 14.48 0.69 -23.72
N GLY A 311 15.09 -0.45 -23.42
CA GLY A 311 15.51 -1.43 -24.43
C GLY A 311 14.32 -2.21 -24.99
N TYR A 312 13.37 -2.55 -24.11
CA TYR A 312 12.07 -3.09 -24.53
C TYR A 312 11.02 -2.96 -23.42
N VAL A 313 9.78 -2.93 -23.87
CA VAL A 313 8.57 -3.15 -23.07
C VAL A 313 7.85 -4.36 -23.68
N ASN A 314 7.89 -5.48 -23.00
CA ASN A 314 7.22 -6.70 -23.44
C ASN A 314 6.00 -6.97 -22.60
N GLN A 315 4.84 -7.16 -23.22
CA GLN A 315 3.71 -7.76 -22.52
C GLN A 315 3.99 -9.25 -22.34
N VAL A 316 3.81 -9.72 -21.11
CA VAL A 316 4.09 -11.13 -20.75
C VAL A 316 2.96 -11.74 -19.94
N GLU A 317 2.91 -13.05 -19.90
CA GLU A 317 2.26 -13.85 -18.87
C GLU A 317 3.33 -14.50 -17.98
N VAL A 318 2.95 -14.89 -16.76
CA VAL A 318 3.84 -15.59 -15.83
C VAL A 318 3.25 -16.96 -15.56
N ASP A 319 4.05 -17.99 -15.76
CA ASP A 319 3.62 -19.37 -15.48
C ASP A 319 3.75 -19.71 -13.98
N LYS A 320 3.24 -20.87 -13.59
CA LYS A 320 3.26 -21.35 -12.19
C LYS A 320 4.65 -21.48 -11.57
N ASN A 321 5.71 -21.46 -12.37
CA ASN A 321 7.09 -21.53 -11.93
C ASN A 321 7.76 -20.14 -11.89
N GLY A 322 7.01 -19.07 -12.19
CA GLY A 322 7.54 -17.71 -12.26
C GLY A 322 8.27 -17.38 -13.56
N LYS A 323 8.20 -18.25 -14.59
CA LYS A 323 8.83 -17.99 -15.88
C LYS A 323 7.98 -17.07 -16.72
N LEU A 324 8.62 -16.05 -17.32
CA LEU A 324 7.99 -15.09 -18.20
C LEU A 324 7.73 -15.72 -19.57
N GLN A 325 6.49 -15.62 -20.04
CA GLN A 325 6.03 -16.05 -21.35
C GLN A 325 5.75 -14.80 -22.19
N PHE A 326 6.51 -14.62 -23.25
CA PHE A 326 6.36 -13.47 -24.15
C PHE A 326 5.04 -13.55 -24.92
N ILE A 327 4.29 -12.44 -24.95
CA ILE A 327 3.07 -12.28 -25.74
C ILE A 327 3.35 -11.37 -26.94
N ARG A 328 3.79 -10.13 -26.67
CA ARG A 328 4.10 -9.15 -27.68
C ARG A 328 5.04 -8.08 -27.14
N ARG A 329 5.68 -7.35 -28.05
CA ARG A 329 6.41 -6.12 -27.71
C ARG A 329 5.50 -4.92 -27.88
N ASP A 330 5.45 -4.07 -26.87
CA ASP A 330 4.90 -2.74 -26.97
C ASP A 330 6.00 -1.81 -27.53
N ASN A 331 5.69 -0.99 -28.56
CA ASN A 331 6.61 -0.05 -29.19
C ASN A 331 5.83 1.09 -29.84
N GLY A 332 6.55 2.06 -30.41
CA GLY A 332 5.95 3.22 -31.08
C GLY A 332 5.01 3.98 -30.14
N ASP A 333 3.72 3.96 -30.42
CA ASP A 333 2.73 4.68 -29.61
C ASP A 333 2.45 4.01 -28.26
N GLN A 334 2.67 2.70 -28.12
CA GLN A 334 2.41 1.98 -26.86
C GLN A 334 3.42 2.32 -25.77
N ASP A 335 4.66 2.63 -26.12
CA ASP A 335 5.72 3.01 -25.18
C ASP A 335 6.17 4.47 -25.36
N HIS A 336 5.40 5.26 -26.13
CA HIS A 336 5.71 6.63 -26.48
C HIS A 336 7.14 6.75 -27.04
N GLN A 337 7.46 5.93 -28.02
CA GLN A 337 8.78 5.90 -28.67
C GLN A 337 9.94 5.62 -27.69
N GLY A 338 9.74 4.70 -26.76
CA GLY A 338 10.75 4.30 -25.78
C GLY A 338 10.94 5.25 -24.60
N ARG A 339 9.95 6.11 -24.30
CA ARG A 339 10.06 7.09 -23.22
C ARG A 339 9.43 6.65 -21.91
N HIS A 340 8.39 5.81 -21.97
CA HIS A 340 7.73 5.30 -20.78
C HIS A 340 7.07 3.93 -20.99
N ALA A 341 6.82 3.21 -19.89
CA ALA A 341 5.92 2.08 -19.87
C ALA A 341 4.55 2.53 -19.37
N ARG A 342 3.45 2.05 -20.00
CA ARG A 342 2.09 2.43 -19.60
C ARG A 342 1.08 1.30 -19.69
N ILE A 343 0.11 1.34 -18.81
CA ILE A 343 -1.06 0.46 -18.83
C ILE A 343 -2.29 1.36 -18.78
N SER A 344 -3.13 1.29 -19.81
CA SER A 344 -4.31 2.14 -19.93
C SER A 344 -5.35 1.82 -18.84
N CYS A 345 -6.18 2.80 -18.50
CA CYS A 345 -7.34 2.55 -17.64
C CYS A 345 -8.26 1.52 -18.27
N GLY A 346 -8.65 0.51 -17.48
CA GLY A 346 -9.45 -0.62 -17.95
C GLY A 346 -8.64 -1.81 -18.46
N ASP A 347 -7.34 -1.66 -18.73
CA ASP A 347 -6.44 -2.79 -18.98
C ASP A 347 -5.90 -3.35 -17.66
N ASN A 348 -5.59 -4.64 -17.67
CA ASN A 348 -4.83 -5.31 -16.61
C ASN A 348 -3.76 -6.15 -17.29
N LYS A 349 -2.50 -5.73 -17.15
CA LYS A 349 -1.37 -6.32 -17.91
C LYS A 349 -0.17 -6.52 -17.01
N ILE A 350 0.73 -7.39 -17.46
CA ILE A 350 2.08 -7.55 -16.93
C ILE A 350 3.05 -7.11 -18.02
N LEU A 351 3.89 -6.16 -17.70
CA LEU A 351 4.94 -5.65 -18.58
C LEU A 351 6.31 -6.04 -18.03
N HIS A 352 7.15 -6.63 -18.87
CA HIS A 352 8.55 -6.89 -18.58
C HIS A 352 9.39 -5.81 -19.26
N ILE A 353 10.16 -5.08 -18.47
CA ILE A 353 10.92 -3.91 -18.88
C ILE A 353 12.40 -4.21 -18.78
N LYS A 354 13.15 -3.89 -19.81
CA LYS A 354 14.61 -3.86 -19.78
C LYS A 354 15.09 -2.47 -20.11
N LEU A 355 15.91 -1.89 -19.24
CA LEU A 355 16.56 -0.60 -19.43
C LEU A 355 18.01 -0.78 -19.87
N TYR A 356 18.55 0.24 -20.52
CA TYR A 356 19.98 0.36 -20.84
C TYR A 356 20.50 1.77 -20.52
N GLU A 357 21.78 1.86 -20.23
CA GLU A 357 22.49 3.12 -20.00
C GLU A 357 23.20 3.52 -21.29
N TYR A 358 23.19 4.80 -21.63
CA TYR A 358 23.90 5.35 -22.80
C TYR A 358 24.42 6.77 -22.54
#